data_081570c05dd7cf09fc21072c20fc55ea
#
_entry.id   081570c05dd7cf09fc21072c20fc55ea
#
_cell.length_a   1.000
_cell.length_b   1.000
_cell.length_c   1.000
_cell.angle_alpha   90.00
_cell.angle_beta   90.00
_cell.angle_gamma   90.00
#
_symmetry.space_group_name_H-M   'P 1'
#
loop_
_entity.id
_entity.type
_entity.pdbx_description
1 polymer ?
#
loop_
_entity_poly.entity_id
_entity_poly.type
_entity_poly.pdbx_seq_one_letter_code
_entity_poly.pdbx_strand_id
1 'polypeptide(L)'
;NQILAFLEANDNFGINIQISDETEALLDTGGGMEKALPLFLTTDFEKLQDFISDSCYSDTGEIAISKENISMLEKMLGKYKSEAYLIHNVDIISNCDLKELMDFHQSFDTAPHATLLVSKRPTSRYLLFDENNMLCGWVNKDTMETKPLGFRYEEGMYKEYAYSGIQVVNFMLYGYLPAGQYSIIDFYLSMCHKLKIQCYVKEDLQLMDIGKPETLEKAEEFLKKI
;
A
#
# COMPACT_ATOMS: atom_id res chain seq x y z
N ASN A 1 -7.13 -19.44 -12.50
CA ASN A 1 -7.36 -20.87 -12.23
C ASN A 1 -6.09 -21.70 -12.04
N GLN A 2 -4.96 -21.39 -12.72
CA GLN A 2 -3.68 -22.08 -12.47
C GLN A 2 -3.15 -21.83 -11.06
N ILE A 3 -3.26 -20.60 -10.57
CA ILE A 3 -2.84 -20.25 -9.19
C ILE A 3 -3.67 -21.02 -8.17
N LEU A 4 -4.99 -21.06 -8.32
CA LEU A 4 -5.86 -21.80 -7.41
C LEU A 4 -5.51 -23.30 -7.37
N ALA A 5 -5.34 -23.93 -8.53
CA ALA A 5 -4.94 -25.32 -8.62
C ALA A 5 -3.56 -25.59 -8.00
N PHE A 6 -2.63 -24.65 -8.15
CA PHE A 6 -1.30 -24.73 -7.55
C PHE A 6 -1.36 -24.63 -6.02
N LEU A 7 -2.15 -23.70 -5.48
CA LEU A 7 -2.33 -23.54 -4.05
C LEU A 7 -2.99 -24.78 -3.44
N GLU A 8 -4.04 -25.28 -4.05
CA GLU A 8 -4.75 -26.49 -3.62
C GLU A 8 -3.82 -27.71 -3.64
N ALA A 9 -3.04 -27.90 -4.71
CA ALA A 9 -2.08 -28.99 -4.83
C ALA A 9 -0.96 -28.98 -3.77
N ASN A 10 -0.71 -27.81 -3.15
CA ASN A 10 0.30 -27.63 -2.10
C ASN A 10 -0.33 -27.36 -0.71
N ASP A 11 -1.61 -27.71 -0.50
CA ASP A 11 -2.32 -27.50 0.77
C ASP A 11 -2.17 -26.07 1.31
N ASN A 12 -2.26 -25.08 0.41
CA ASN A 12 -2.06 -23.65 0.69
C ASN A 12 -0.76 -23.36 1.49
N PHE A 13 0.24 -24.22 1.39
CA PHE A 13 1.49 -24.13 2.16
C PHE A 13 1.27 -24.07 3.68
N GLY A 14 0.15 -24.57 4.18
CA GLY A 14 -0.22 -24.56 5.61
C GLY A 14 -0.61 -23.16 6.13
N ILE A 15 -0.90 -22.21 5.26
CA ILE A 15 -1.32 -20.85 5.62
C ILE A 15 -2.75 -20.56 5.15
N ASN A 16 -3.41 -19.61 5.81
CA ASN A 16 -4.73 -19.15 5.39
C ASN A 16 -4.57 -18.18 4.20
N ILE A 17 -5.02 -18.59 3.02
CA ILE A 17 -4.98 -17.80 1.79
C ILE A 17 -6.39 -17.42 1.38
N GLN A 18 -6.61 -16.14 1.15
CA GLN A 18 -7.84 -15.61 0.56
C GLN A 18 -7.51 -14.98 -0.80
N ILE A 19 -8.45 -15.08 -1.73
CA ILE A 19 -8.25 -14.65 -3.12
C ILE A 19 -9.19 -13.49 -3.45
N SER A 20 -8.62 -12.37 -3.88
CA SER A 20 -9.37 -11.29 -4.54
C SER A 20 -9.33 -11.56 -6.04
N ASP A 21 -10.45 -12.01 -6.62
CA ASP A 21 -10.52 -12.39 -8.03
C ASP A 21 -10.76 -11.17 -8.93
N GLU A 22 -9.82 -10.91 -9.84
CA GLU A 22 -9.87 -9.84 -10.83
C GLU A 22 -10.09 -10.37 -12.26
N THR A 23 -10.68 -11.56 -12.41
CA THR A 23 -10.90 -12.21 -13.72
C THR A 23 -11.76 -11.36 -14.67
N GLU A 24 -12.73 -10.60 -14.13
CA GLU A 24 -13.61 -9.74 -14.92
C GLU A 24 -12.93 -8.45 -15.40
N ALA A 25 -12.04 -7.88 -14.59
CA ALA A 25 -11.32 -6.65 -14.93
C ALA A 25 -10.05 -6.54 -14.09
N LEU A 26 -8.91 -6.30 -14.76
CA LEU A 26 -7.65 -5.98 -14.08
C LEU A 26 -7.75 -4.56 -13.51
N LEU A 27 -7.52 -4.42 -12.21
CA LEU A 27 -7.73 -3.17 -11.47
C LEU A 27 -6.43 -2.38 -11.22
N ASP A 28 -5.28 -2.95 -11.62
CA ASP A 28 -3.96 -2.42 -11.24
C ASP A 28 -3.77 -2.42 -9.72
N THR A 29 -2.62 -1.98 -9.23
CA THR A 29 -2.22 -2.13 -7.83
C THR A 29 -3.13 -1.39 -6.85
N GLY A 30 -3.63 -0.22 -7.20
CA GLY A 30 -4.51 0.55 -6.33
C GLY A 30 -5.93 0.00 -6.25
N GLY A 31 -6.53 -0.28 -7.40
CA GLY A 31 -7.87 -0.86 -7.45
C GLY A 31 -7.91 -2.29 -6.92
N GLY A 32 -6.83 -3.09 -7.12
CA GLY A 32 -6.70 -4.41 -6.52
C GLY A 32 -6.66 -4.36 -4.99
N MET A 33 -5.94 -3.38 -4.41
CA MET A 33 -5.95 -3.16 -2.97
C MET A 33 -7.34 -2.80 -2.44
N GLU A 34 -8.05 -1.89 -3.11
CA GLU A 34 -9.40 -1.48 -2.73
C GLU A 34 -10.37 -2.67 -2.78
N LYS A 35 -10.35 -3.44 -3.86
CA LYS A 35 -11.18 -4.63 -4.03
C LYS A 35 -10.90 -5.72 -2.99
N ALA A 36 -9.64 -5.87 -2.55
CA ALA A 36 -9.26 -6.85 -1.56
C ALA A 36 -9.67 -6.46 -0.12
N LEU A 37 -10.07 -5.21 0.12
CA LEU A 37 -10.43 -4.70 1.44
C LEU A 37 -11.38 -5.62 2.24
N PRO A 38 -12.49 -6.15 1.67
CA PRO A 38 -13.39 -7.03 2.41
C PRO A 38 -12.72 -8.27 3.01
N LEU A 39 -11.60 -8.74 2.41
CA LEU A 39 -10.86 -9.90 2.91
C LEU A 39 -10.08 -9.61 4.20
N PHE A 40 -9.79 -8.34 4.46
CA PHE A 40 -9.13 -7.88 5.69
C PHE A 40 -10.13 -7.54 6.81
N LEU A 41 -11.43 -7.46 6.46
CA LEU A 41 -12.45 -7.07 7.40
C LEU A 41 -12.78 -8.25 8.30
N THR A 42 -12.68 -8.03 9.60
CA THR A 42 -13.19 -8.98 10.59
C THR A 42 -14.69 -8.78 10.76
N THR A 43 -15.39 -9.77 11.38
CA THR A 43 -16.81 -9.65 11.78
C THR A 43 -17.13 -8.39 12.57
N ASP A 44 -16.14 -7.79 13.21
CA ASP A 44 -16.31 -6.52 13.93
C ASP A 44 -16.46 -5.33 12.97
N PHE A 45 -15.90 -5.40 11.76
CA PHE A 45 -16.07 -4.34 10.75
C PHE A 45 -17.44 -4.42 10.08
N GLU A 46 -17.96 -5.60 9.83
CA GLU A 46 -19.35 -5.77 9.38
C GLU A 46 -20.31 -5.10 10.38
N LYS A 47 -20.09 -5.33 11.68
CA LYS A 47 -20.84 -4.64 12.75
C LYS A 47 -20.64 -3.12 12.75
N LEU A 48 -19.46 -2.63 12.35
CA LEU A 48 -19.21 -1.20 12.20
C LEU A 48 -19.99 -0.62 11.03
N GLN A 49 -20.03 -1.32 9.89
CA GLN A 49 -20.82 -0.90 8.72
C GLN A 49 -22.32 -0.90 9.05
N ASP A 50 -22.84 -1.95 9.70
CA ASP A 50 -24.21 -2.04 10.16
C ASP A 50 -24.52 -0.88 11.11
N PHE A 51 -23.63 -0.64 12.10
CA PHE A 51 -23.78 0.46 13.04
C PHE A 51 -23.79 1.83 12.35
N ILE A 52 -22.91 2.06 11.36
CA ILE A 52 -22.89 3.31 10.58
C ILE A 52 -24.19 3.45 9.78
N SER A 53 -24.63 2.38 9.12
CA SER A 53 -25.85 2.37 8.33
C SER A 53 -27.09 2.69 9.19
N ASP A 54 -27.20 2.03 10.34
CA ASP A 54 -28.41 2.11 11.18
C ASP A 54 -28.44 3.35 12.08
N SER A 55 -27.26 3.88 12.47
CA SER A 55 -27.14 4.89 13.51
C SER A 55 -26.72 6.27 13.01
N CYS A 56 -26.23 6.38 11.77
CA CYS A 56 -25.65 7.60 11.23
C CYS A 56 -26.53 8.28 10.18
N TYR A 57 -27.54 7.58 9.65
CA TYR A 57 -28.44 8.14 8.65
C TYR A 57 -29.85 8.29 9.24
N SER A 58 -30.48 9.44 8.96
CA SER A 58 -31.91 9.64 9.21
C SER A 58 -32.73 8.93 8.13
N ASP A 59 -34.03 8.76 8.38
CA ASP A 59 -34.99 8.23 7.38
C ASP A 59 -35.02 9.08 6.08
N THR A 60 -34.49 10.29 6.12
CA THR A 60 -34.35 11.19 4.97
C THR A 60 -33.02 11.07 4.24
N GLY A 61 -32.11 10.19 4.72
CA GLY A 61 -30.77 10.02 4.15
C GLY A 61 -29.76 11.11 4.55
N GLU A 62 -30.11 12.00 5.45
CA GLU A 62 -29.19 12.99 6.02
C GLU A 62 -28.36 12.37 7.15
N ILE A 63 -27.09 12.80 7.27
CA ILE A 63 -26.21 12.35 8.34
C ILE A 63 -26.64 13.01 9.66
N ALA A 64 -27.18 12.20 10.57
CA ALA A 64 -27.61 12.64 11.91
C ALA A 64 -27.02 11.70 12.98
N ILE A 65 -25.80 12.01 13.45
CA ILE A 65 -25.10 11.18 14.42
C ILE A 65 -25.27 11.77 15.83
N SER A 66 -25.78 10.97 16.77
CA SER A 66 -25.82 11.36 18.18
C SER A 66 -24.41 11.43 18.78
N LYS A 67 -24.23 12.18 19.88
CA LYS A 67 -22.92 12.24 20.59
C LYS A 67 -22.48 10.88 21.13
N GLU A 68 -23.43 10.06 21.57
CA GLU A 68 -23.15 8.71 22.03
C GLU A 68 -22.67 7.82 20.88
N ASN A 69 -23.31 7.92 19.72
CA ASN A 69 -22.93 7.17 18.53
C ASN A 69 -21.55 7.61 17.99
N ILE A 70 -21.22 8.91 18.07
CA ILE A 70 -19.86 9.42 17.74
C ILE A 70 -18.83 8.77 18.66
N SER A 71 -19.05 8.74 19.97
CA SER A 71 -18.12 8.15 20.93
C SER A 71 -17.93 6.64 20.71
N MET A 72 -19.02 5.93 20.36
CA MET A 72 -18.95 4.51 20.03
C MET A 72 -18.20 4.26 18.73
N LEU A 73 -18.45 5.09 17.73
CA LEU A 73 -17.74 5.05 16.43
C LEU A 73 -16.23 5.30 16.61
N GLU A 74 -15.86 6.31 17.42
CA GLU A 74 -14.47 6.61 17.74
C GLU A 74 -13.78 5.43 18.45
N LYS A 75 -14.47 4.75 19.35
CA LYS A 75 -13.95 3.56 20.04
C LYS A 75 -13.79 2.38 19.08
N MET A 76 -14.75 2.14 18.21
CA MET A 76 -14.67 1.09 17.19
C MET A 76 -13.55 1.38 16.18
N LEU A 77 -13.47 2.61 15.65
CA LEU A 77 -12.41 3.05 14.75
C LEU A 77 -11.04 3.08 15.42
N GLY A 78 -10.97 3.35 16.73
CA GLY A 78 -9.73 3.35 17.50
C GLY A 78 -8.97 2.03 17.42
N LYS A 79 -9.70 0.90 17.34
CA LYS A 79 -9.11 -0.43 17.14
C LYS A 79 -8.36 -0.54 15.82
N TYR A 80 -8.88 0.08 14.75
CA TYR A 80 -8.32 -0.01 13.40
C TYR A 80 -7.24 1.04 13.11
N LYS A 81 -7.10 2.07 13.94
CA LYS A 81 -6.07 3.11 13.75
C LYS A 81 -4.63 2.58 13.78
N SER A 82 -4.42 1.50 14.53
CA SER A 82 -3.11 0.84 14.64
C SER A 82 -2.95 -0.36 13.71
N GLU A 83 -4.02 -0.76 13.01
CA GLU A 83 -3.93 -1.90 12.08
C GLU A 83 -3.20 -1.47 10.82
N ALA A 84 -2.18 -2.26 10.48
CA ALA A 84 -1.34 -2.05 9.31
C ALA A 84 -1.21 -3.36 8.53
N TYR A 85 -1.13 -3.24 7.21
CA TYR A 85 -1.04 -4.36 6.30
C TYR A 85 0.21 -4.23 5.44
N LEU A 86 0.94 -5.33 5.29
CA LEU A 86 2.03 -5.44 4.35
C LEU A 86 1.47 -5.73 2.96
N ILE A 87 1.83 -4.89 2.01
CA ILE A 87 1.53 -5.09 0.59
C ILE A 87 2.83 -5.38 -0.13
N HIS A 88 2.86 -6.48 -0.87
CA HIS A 88 4.06 -6.95 -1.54
C HIS A 88 3.72 -7.42 -2.97
N ASN A 89 4.38 -6.85 -3.97
CA ASN A 89 4.25 -7.34 -5.33
C ASN A 89 4.82 -8.76 -5.41
N VAL A 90 4.03 -9.68 -5.92
CA VAL A 90 4.34 -11.13 -5.92
C VAL A 90 5.58 -11.49 -6.77
N ASP A 91 5.94 -10.62 -7.70
CA ASP A 91 7.08 -10.77 -8.62
C ASP A 91 8.38 -10.11 -8.13
N ILE A 92 8.42 -9.68 -6.88
CA ILE A 92 9.61 -9.08 -6.25
C ILE A 92 10.23 -10.05 -5.25
N ILE A 93 11.54 -10.24 -5.35
CA ILE A 93 12.35 -10.93 -4.33
C ILE A 93 13.33 -9.91 -3.76
N SER A 94 13.50 -9.90 -2.43
CA SER A 94 14.45 -8.97 -1.79
C SER A 94 15.01 -9.51 -0.47
N ASN A 95 16.09 -8.88 0.00
CA ASN A 95 16.68 -9.10 1.32
C ASN A 95 16.04 -8.22 2.41
N CYS A 96 14.86 -7.64 2.16
CA CYS A 96 14.20 -6.82 3.16
C CYS A 96 13.66 -7.69 4.30
N ASP A 97 14.01 -7.35 5.53
CA ASP A 97 13.28 -7.85 6.70
C ASP A 97 11.91 -7.14 6.75
N LEU A 98 10.87 -7.90 6.38
CA LEU A 98 9.50 -7.37 6.33
C LEU A 98 8.97 -7.01 7.72
N LYS A 99 9.50 -7.67 8.77
CA LYS A 99 9.14 -7.34 10.14
C LYS A 99 9.73 -5.99 10.54
N GLU A 100 10.99 -5.72 10.18
CA GLU A 100 11.63 -4.43 10.43
C GLU A 100 10.88 -3.28 9.75
N LEU A 101 10.43 -3.48 8.51
CA LEU A 101 9.60 -2.51 7.78
C LEU A 101 8.26 -2.26 8.50
N MET A 102 7.62 -3.32 9.01
CA MET A 102 6.36 -3.21 9.76
C MET A 102 6.58 -2.48 11.09
N ASP A 103 7.63 -2.85 11.85
CA ASP A 103 7.98 -2.23 13.12
C ASP A 103 8.30 -0.73 12.93
N PHE A 104 9.00 -0.37 11.85
CA PHE A 104 9.24 1.02 11.49
C PHE A 104 7.94 1.78 11.24
N HIS A 105 7.02 1.22 10.45
CA HIS A 105 5.72 1.84 10.19
C HIS A 105 4.93 2.09 11.47
N GLN A 106 5.00 1.18 12.43
CA GLN A 106 4.28 1.25 13.70
C GLN A 106 5.00 2.09 14.77
N SER A 107 6.25 2.49 14.53
CA SER A 107 7.06 3.24 15.51
C SER A 107 6.66 4.71 15.67
N PHE A 108 5.82 5.24 14.79
CA PHE A 108 5.38 6.63 14.85
C PHE A 108 4.20 6.79 15.83
N ASP A 109 4.19 7.84 16.62
CA ASP A 109 3.07 8.19 17.52
C ASP A 109 1.73 8.27 16.75
N THR A 110 1.79 8.77 15.52
CA THR A 110 0.70 8.73 14.56
C THR A 110 1.20 8.03 13.31
N ALA A 111 0.78 6.79 13.12
CA ALA A 111 1.20 5.99 11.98
C ALA A 111 0.94 6.73 10.66
N PRO A 112 1.88 6.69 9.69
CA PRO A 112 1.63 7.21 8.36
C PRO A 112 0.52 6.39 7.66
N HIS A 113 -0.11 6.97 6.63
CA HIS A 113 -1.09 6.24 5.82
C HIS A 113 -0.43 5.11 5.02
N ALA A 114 0.80 5.34 4.56
CA ALA A 114 1.65 4.31 3.98
C ALA A 114 3.13 4.56 4.27
N THR A 115 3.91 3.47 4.33
CA THR A 115 5.38 3.48 4.37
C THR A 115 5.89 2.69 3.19
N LEU A 116 6.61 3.35 2.29
CA LEU A 116 7.15 2.76 1.06
C LEU A 116 8.59 2.28 1.31
N LEU A 117 8.88 1.01 1.02
CA LEU A 117 10.26 0.53 0.97
C LEU A 117 10.93 1.09 -0.29
N VAL A 118 12.02 1.81 -0.10
CA VAL A 118 12.76 2.47 -1.17
C VAL A 118 14.26 2.29 -1.02
N SER A 119 15.00 2.52 -2.12
CA SER A 119 16.46 2.45 -2.12
C SER A 119 17.07 3.44 -3.10
N LYS A 120 18.40 3.64 -3.00
CA LYS A 120 19.20 4.46 -3.92
C LYS A 120 19.60 3.74 -5.21
N ARG A 121 18.94 2.62 -5.56
CA ARG A 121 19.27 1.90 -6.79
C ARG A 121 19.05 2.79 -8.01
N PRO A 122 19.89 2.66 -9.05
CA PRO A 122 19.70 3.40 -10.29
C PRO A 122 18.38 3.04 -10.98
N THR A 123 17.65 4.05 -11.42
CA THR A 123 16.42 3.96 -12.22
C THR A 123 16.25 5.26 -12.99
N SER A 124 15.39 5.29 -14.00
CA SER A 124 14.94 6.57 -14.59
C SER A 124 13.78 7.20 -13.83
N ARG A 125 13.08 6.44 -12.95
CA ARG A 125 11.84 6.85 -12.30
C ARG A 125 12.03 6.91 -10.80
N TYR A 126 12.09 8.13 -10.25
CA TYR A 126 12.31 8.34 -8.82
C TYR A 126 11.08 8.92 -8.15
N LEU A 127 10.75 8.38 -6.98
CA LEU A 127 9.90 9.05 -6.01
C LEU A 127 10.74 10.12 -5.28
N LEU A 128 10.12 11.26 -5.04
CA LEU A 128 10.75 12.42 -4.44
C LEU A 128 10.21 12.64 -3.03
N PHE A 129 11.12 12.74 -2.08
CA PHE A 129 10.78 12.92 -0.68
C PHE A 129 11.42 14.19 -0.13
N ASP A 130 10.75 14.84 0.81
CA ASP A 130 11.26 16.00 1.52
C ASP A 130 12.33 15.64 2.58
N GLU A 131 12.77 16.63 3.33
CA GLU A 131 13.72 16.47 4.43
C GLU A 131 13.21 15.53 5.55
N ASN A 132 11.88 15.44 5.74
CA ASN A 132 11.20 14.59 6.71
C ASN A 132 10.86 13.19 6.16
N ASN A 133 11.37 12.83 4.98
CA ASN A 133 11.09 11.59 4.27
C ASN A 133 9.61 11.42 3.86
N MET A 134 8.89 12.52 3.66
CA MET A 134 7.50 12.50 3.18
C MET A 134 7.46 12.62 1.66
N LEU A 135 6.60 11.81 1.04
CA LEU A 135 6.42 11.83 -0.43
C LEU A 135 5.89 13.19 -0.89
N CYS A 136 6.58 13.81 -1.83
CA CYS A 136 6.23 15.09 -2.43
C CYS A 136 5.91 15.00 -3.91
N GLY A 137 6.58 14.09 -4.63
CA GLY A 137 6.46 14.02 -6.07
C GLY A 137 7.17 12.82 -6.69
N TRP A 138 7.25 12.86 -8.00
CA TRP A 138 7.94 11.88 -8.82
C TRP A 138 8.54 12.55 -10.05
N VAL A 139 9.66 12.02 -10.52
CA VAL A 139 10.33 12.46 -11.74
C VAL A 139 10.78 11.26 -12.58
N ASN A 140 10.63 11.38 -13.89
CA ASN A 140 11.32 10.54 -14.86
C ASN A 140 12.53 11.32 -15.41
N LYS A 141 13.74 10.88 -15.08
CA LYS A 141 14.99 11.53 -15.47
C LYS A 141 15.28 11.50 -16.97
N ASP A 142 14.69 10.52 -17.69
CA ASP A 142 14.88 10.40 -19.15
C ASP A 142 14.02 11.41 -19.91
N THR A 143 12.79 11.65 -19.43
CA THR A 143 11.81 12.51 -20.11
C THR A 143 11.61 13.86 -19.44
N MET A 144 12.09 14.02 -18.20
CA MET A 144 11.83 15.15 -17.30
C MET A 144 10.34 15.35 -16.99
N GLU A 145 9.54 14.31 -17.19
CA GLU A 145 8.15 14.29 -16.73
C GLU A 145 8.10 14.28 -15.20
N THR A 146 7.17 15.05 -14.63
CA THR A 146 6.98 15.14 -13.18
C THR A 146 5.52 14.90 -12.80
N LYS A 147 5.30 14.37 -11.59
CA LYS A 147 3.99 14.20 -10.96
C LYS A 147 4.03 14.70 -9.50
N PRO A 148 2.90 15.18 -8.92
CA PRO A 148 1.59 15.41 -9.56
C PRO A 148 1.62 16.58 -10.56
N LEU A 149 0.54 16.78 -11.29
CA LEU A 149 0.42 17.88 -12.27
C LEU A 149 0.78 19.23 -11.62
N GLY A 150 1.68 19.96 -12.28
CA GLY A 150 2.17 21.27 -11.78
C GLY A 150 3.33 21.16 -10.77
N PHE A 151 3.77 19.96 -10.41
CA PHE A 151 4.94 19.77 -9.54
C PHE A 151 6.19 20.27 -10.26
N ARG A 152 7.01 21.08 -9.55
CA ARG A 152 8.28 21.58 -10.05
C ARG A 152 9.43 20.80 -9.43
N TYR A 153 10.12 20.06 -10.25
CA TYR A 153 11.32 19.36 -9.84
C TYR A 153 12.54 20.32 -9.93
N GLU A 154 13.31 20.39 -8.85
CA GLU A 154 14.59 21.06 -8.79
C GLU A 154 15.64 20.07 -8.26
N GLU A 155 16.71 19.89 -9.02
CA GLU A 155 17.77 18.94 -8.66
C GLU A 155 18.43 19.32 -7.31
N GLY A 156 18.58 18.31 -6.44
CA GLY A 156 19.16 18.50 -5.10
C GLY A 156 18.20 19.01 -4.02
N MET A 157 16.98 19.40 -4.38
CA MET A 157 15.96 19.84 -3.41
C MET A 157 15.23 18.66 -2.72
N TYR A 158 15.26 17.48 -3.32
CA TYR A 158 14.53 16.30 -2.84
C TYR A 158 15.46 15.10 -2.68
N LYS A 159 15.12 14.22 -1.77
CA LYS A 159 15.69 12.88 -1.70
C LYS A 159 15.04 12.03 -2.78
N GLU A 160 15.85 11.42 -3.63
CA GLU A 160 15.40 10.65 -4.80
C GLU A 160 15.59 9.15 -4.54
N TYR A 161 14.50 8.41 -4.55
CA TYR A 161 14.54 6.98 -4.29
C TYR A 161 13.72 6.18 -5.29
N ALA A 162 14.20 4.97 -5.58
CA ALA A 162 13.48 3.98 -6.37
C ALA A 162 12.55 3.17 -5.48
N TYR A 163 11.28 3.08 -5.85
CA TYR A 163 10.30 2.24 -5.16
C TYR A 163 10.55 0.75 -5.41
N SER A 164 10.35 -0.06 -4.40
CA SER A 164 10.63 -1.51 -4.44
C SER A 164 9.44 -2.40 -4.81
N GLY A 165 8.22 -1.87 -4.82
CA GLY A 165 7.01 -2.70 -4.91
C GLY A 165 6.55 -3.30 -3.57
N ILE A 166 7.16 -2.89 -2.46
CA ILE A 166 6.85 -3.35 -1.11
C ILE A 166 6.48 -2.14 -0.25
N GLN A 167 5.42 -2.26 0.53
CA GLN A 167 4.95 -1.17 1.38
C GLN A 167 4.13 -1.70 2.57
N VAL A 168 4.04 -0.90 3.61
CA VAL A 168 3.08 -1.09 4.68
C VAL A 168 2.04 0.02 4.61
N VAL A 169 0.78 -0.33 4.72
CA VAL A 169 -0.33 0.62 4.70
C VAL A 169 -1.12 0.54 6.00
N ASN A 170 -1.49 1.70 6.53
CA ASN A 170 -2.41 1.78 7.63
C ASN A 170 -3.85 1.53 7.12
N PHE A 171 -4.66 0.85 7.91
CA PHE A 171 -6.07 0.58 7.56
C PHE A 171 -6.82 1.86 7.15
N MET A 172 -6.54 2.98 7.79
CA MET A 172 -7.20 4.25 7.49
C MET A 172 -7.00 4.74 6.04
N LEU A 173 -5.97 4.25 5.35
CA LEU A 173 -5.75 4.54 3.93
C LEU A 173 -6.94 4.12 3.07
N TYR A 174 -7.57 3.00 3.38
CA TYR A 174 -8.69 2.46 2.60
C TYR A 174 -9.88 3.41 2.49
N GLY A 175 -10.09 4.27 3.49
CA GLY A 175 -11.12 5.32 3.44
C GLY A 175 -10.91 6.40 2.36
N TYR A 176 -9.73 6.41 1.73
CA TYR A 176 -9.37 7.35 0.67
C TYR A 176 -9.25 6.71 -0.70
N LEU A 177 -9.20 5.37 -0.78
CA LEU A 177 -9.02 4.66 -2.05
C LEU A 177 -10.28 4.79 -2.92
N PRO A 178 -10.18 5.27 -4.16
CA PRO A 178 -11.30 5.28 -5.07
C PRO A 178 -11.55 3.88 -5.66
N ALA A 179 -12.78 3.59 -6.04
CA ALA A 179 -13.06 2.39 -6.81
C ALA A 179 -12.53 2.51 -8.25
N GLY A 180 -12.19 1.38 -8.87
CA GLY A 180 -11.80 1.29 -10.28
C GLY A 180 -10.34 0.96 -10.52
N GLN A 181 -9.89 1.12 -11.76
CA GLN A 181 -8.54 0.76 -12.19
C GLN A 181 -7.58 1.94 -12.06
N TYR A 182 -6.55 1.83 -11.22
CA TYR A 182 -5.51 2.84 -11.06
C TYR A 182 -4.25 2.28 -10.40
N SER A 183 -3.11 2.94 -10.66
CA SER A 183 -1.86 2.66 -9.96
C SER A 183 -1.88 3.26 -8.55
N ILE A 184 -1.47 2.48 -7.55
CA ILE A 184 -1.36 2.98 -6.18
C ILE A 184 -0.36 4.14 -6.06
N ILE A 185 0.70 4.15 -6.87
CA ILE A 185 1.69 5.24 -6.88
C ILE A 185 1.08 6.53 -7.42
N ASP A 186 0.30 6.46 -8.50
CA ASP A 186 -0.39 7.65 -9.03
C ASP A 186 -1.41 8.20 -8.03
N PHE A 187 -2.10 7.32 -7.32
CA PHE A 187 -2.97 7.73 -6.21
C PHE A 187 -2.17 8.43 -5.10
N TYR A 188 -1.06 7.86 -4.63
CA TYR A 188 -0.23 8.50 -3.61
C TYR A 188 0.26 9.88 -4.05
N LEU A 189 0.72 10.02 -5.28
CA LEU A 189 1.19 11.30 -5.83
C LEU A 189 0.06 12.34 -5.93
N SER A 190 -1.16 11.92 -6.23
CA SER A 190 -2.33 12.82 -6.23
C SER A 190 -2.73 13.29 -4.83
N MET A 191 -2.43 12.49 -3.81
CA MET A 191 -2.88 12.69 -2.43
C MET A 191 -1.77 13.05 -1.45
N CYS A 192 -0.50 13.12 -1.87
CA CYS A 192 0.65 13.37 -0.98
C CYS A 192 0.57 14.69 -0.18
N HIS A 193 -0.24 15.64 -0.65
CA HIS A 193 -0.52 16.89 0.08
C HIS A 193 -1.51 16.71 1.26
N LYS A 194 -2.24 15.59 1.33
CA LYS A 194 -3.22 15.27 2.38
C LYS A 194 -2.82 14.06 3.21
N LEU A 195 -2.23 13.05 2.55
CA LEU A 195 -1.86 11.80 3.18
C LEU A 195 -0.39 11.81 3.58
N LYS A 196 -0.09 11.27 4.75
CA LYS A 196 1.29 11.04 5.19
C LYS A 196 1.80 9.76 4.53
N ILE A 197 2.61 9.89 3.49
CA ILE A 197 3.27 8.78 2.81
C ILE A 197 4.75 8.86 3.13
N GLN A 198 5.23 7.97 3.99
CA GLN A 198 6.60 7.93 4.51
C GLN A 198 7.47 7.01 3.64
N CYS A 199 8.78 7.26 3.53
CA CYS A 199 9.70 6.25 3.03
C CYS A 199 10.47 5.55 4.15
N TYR A 200 10.71 4.26 3.95
CA TYR A 200 11.70 3.47 4.66
C TYR A 200 12.86 3.19 3.70
N VAL A 201 14.02 3.79 3.97
CA VAL A 201 15.19 3.69 3.09
C VAL A 201 16.06 2.53 3.53
N LYS A 202 16.17 1.49 2.69
CA LYS A 202 17.11 0.38 2.89
C LYS A 202 18.31 0.58 1.97
N GLU A 203 19.44 1.01 2.56
CA GLU A 203 20.67 1.36 1.81
C GLU A 203 21.29 0.16 1.08
N ASP A 204 21.22 -1.02 1.69
CA ASP A 204 21.75 -2.29 1.18
C ASP A 204 20.69 -3.17 0.52
N LEU A 205 19.57 -2.56 0.07
CA LEU A 205 18.49 -3.31 -0.55
C LEU A 205 18.98 -4.02 -1.82
N GLN A 206 18.94 -5.32 -1.77
CA GLN A 206 19.05 -6.20 -2.93
C GLN A 206 17.64 -6.60 -3.36
N LEU A 207 17.33 -6.36 -4.61
CA LEU A 207 15.98 -6.58 -5.15
C LEU A 207 16.08 -7.14 -6.57
N MET A 208 15.26 -8.15 -6.87
CA MET A 208 15.08 -8.71 -8.20
C MET A 208 13.59 -8.75 -8.55
N ASP A 209 13.25 -8.20 -9.70
CA ASP A 209 11.95 -8.36 -10.35
C ASP A 209 11.99 -9.63 -11.21
N ILE A 210 11.15 -10.60 -10.89
CA ILE A 210 11.04 -11.89 -11.56
C ILE A 210 9.80 -12.01 -12.47
N GLY A 211 9.14 -10.91 -12.76
CA GLY A 211 7.95 -10.86 -13.62
C GLY A 211 8.21 -11.21 -15.09
N LYS A 212 9.47 -11.49 -15.46
CA LYS A 212 9.86 -11.92 -16.81
C LYS A 212 10.52 -13.29 -16.80
N PRO A 213 10.29 -14.14 -17.82
CA PRO A 213 10.93 -15.48 -17.87
C PRO A 213 12.45 -15.44 -17.74
N GLU A 214 13.11 -14.45 -18.34
CA GLU A 214 14.58 -14.33 -18.32
C GLU A 214 15.14 -14.01 -16.94
N THR A 215 14.34 -13.37 -16.07
CA THR A 215 14.73 -13.07 -14.68
C THR A 215 14.43 -14.25 -13.75
N LEU A 216 13.42 -15.06 -14.07
CA LEU A 216 13.04 -16.22 -13.27
C LEU A 216 14.19 -17.26 -13.22
N GLU A 217 14.91 -17.49 -14.34
CA GLU A 217 16.06 -18.40 -14.38
C GLU A 217 17.18 -17.99 -13.40
N LYS A 218 17.29 -16.71 -13.09
CA LYS A 218 18.30 -16.15 -12.18
C LYS A 218 17.83 -16.06 -10.73
N ALA A 219 16.55 -16.32 -10.48
CA ALA A 219 15.95 -16.15 -9.14
C ALA A 219 16.62 -17.06 -8.09
N GLU A 220 16.89 -18.32 -8.44
CA GLU A 220 17.56 -19.26 -7.52
C GLU A 220 18.97 -18.83 -7.14
N GLU A 221 19.73 -18.27 -8.09
CA GLU A 221 21.07 -17.75 -7.81
C GLU A 221 21.00 -16.49 -6.94
N PHE A 222 19.99 -15.66 -7.17
CA PHE A 222 19.77 -14.46 -6.38
C PHE A 222 19.41 -14.82 -4.94
N LEU A 223 18.47 -15.75 -4.73
CA LEU A 223 18.05 -16.22 -3.39
C LEU A 223 19.18 -16.81 -2.55
N LYS A 224 20.24 -17.35 -3.19
CA LYS A 224 21.43 -17.84 -2.48
C LYS A 224 22.36 -16.74 -1.98
N LYS A 225 22.17 -15.51 -2.44
CA LYS A 225 23.05 -14.34 -2.17
C LYS A 225 22.46 -13.37 -1.15
N ILE A 226 21.15 -13.42 -0.91
CA ILE A 226 20.42 -12.54 0.00
C ILE A 226 20.14 -13.18 1.35
#